data_1497c3b3105f50ec253bb33a7be12acf
#
_entry.id   1497c3b3105f50ec253bb33a7be12acf
#
_cell.length_a   1.000
_cell.length_b   1.000
_cell.length_c   1.000
_cell.angle_alpha   90.00
_cell.angle_beta   90.00
_cell.angle_gamma   90.00
#
_symmetry.space_group_name_H-M   'P 1'
#
loop_
_entity.id
_entity.type
_entity.pdbx_description
1 polymer ?
#
loop_
_entity_poly.entity_id
_entity_poly.type
_entity_poly.pdbx_seq_one_letter_code
_entity_poly.pdbx_strand_id
1 'polypeptide(L)'
;MATILIIEDNPTNMKLAIFLVEKSGHTVLCATDAEAGLTIARDQHPGLILMDIQLPGMDGLQATLLLKQDEATSSIPVVALTALAMKGDEERIRAAGCDGYISKPMRYQEFLATITVQLARS
;
A
#
# COMPACT_ATOMS: atom_id res chain seq x y z
N MET A 1 -13.80 6.76 -8.88
CA MET A 1 -13.62 5.49 -8.15
C MET A 1 -12.40 4.76 -8.68
N ALA A 2 -11.58 4.24 -7.81
CA ALA A 2 -10.35 3.54 -8.18
C ALA A 2 -10.37 2.12 -7.60
N THR A 3 -9.46 1.28 -8.10
CA THR A 3 -9.21 -0.04 -7.52
C THR A 3 -7.94 0.03 -6.68
N ILE A 4 -8.03 -0.35 -5.43
CA ILE A 4 -6.92 -0.29 -4.48
C ILE A 4 -6.56 -1.68 -4.02
N LEU A 5 -5.28 -2.05 -4.18
CA LEU A 5 -4.75 -3.33 -3.72
C LEU A 5 -4.20 -3.15 -2.31
N ILE A 6 -4.67 -3.99 -1.38
CA ILE A 6 -4.16 -4.00 -0.01
C ILE A 6 -3.33 -5.25 0.18
N ILE A 7 -2.07 -5.08 0.60
CA ILE A 7 -1.18 -6.19 0.91
C ILE A 7 -0.89 -6.14 2.41
N GLU A 8 -1.51 -7.04 3.17
CA GLU A 8 -1.51 -7.04 4.63
C GLU A 8 -1.74 -8.46 5.14
N ASP A 9 -0.88 -8.96 6.03
CA ASP A 9 -0.99 -10.33 6.55
C ASP A 9 -1.84 -10.43 7.83
N ASN A 10 -2.02 -9.35 8.56
CA ASN A 10 -2.79 -9.36 9.80
C ASN A 10 -4.28 -9.23 9.48
N PRO A 11 -5.13 -10.22 9.88
CA PRO A 11 -6.54 -10.18 9.52
C PRO A 11 -7.30 -8.96 10.06
N THR A 12 -6.97 -8.51 11.25
CA THR A 12 -7.63 -7.35 11.86
C THR A 12 -7.29 -6.07 11.08
N ASN A 13 -6.01 -5.88 10.74
CA ASN A 13 -5.59 -4.73 9.96
C ASN A 13 -6.15 -4.78 8.54
N MET A 14 -6.22 -5.99 7.95
CA MET A 14 -6.82 -6.16 6.63
C MET A 14 -8.30 -5.75 6.63
N LYS A 15 -9.07 -6.19 7.63
CA LYS A 15 -10.49 -5.82 7.73
C LYS A 15 -10.67 -4.31 7.85
N LEU A 16 -9.84 -3.66 8.66
CA LEU A 16 -9.90 -2.21 8.83
C LEU A 16 -9.58 -1.51 7.53
N ALA A 17 -8.52 -1.93 6.85
CA ALA A 17 -8.13 -1.33 5.57
C ALA A 17 -9.23 -1.48 4.52
N ILE A 18 -9.83 -2.67 4.41
CA ILE A 18 -10.95 -2.91 3.48
C ILE A 18 -12.10 -1.95 3.80
N PHE A 19 -12.47 -1.85 5.06
CA PHE A 19 -13.56 -0.96 5.49
C PHE A 19 -13.28 0.49 5.08
N LEU A 20 -12.06 0.97 5.35
CA LEU A 20 -11.69 2.36 5.05
C LEU A 20 -11.66 2.62 3.54
N VAL A 21 -11.15 1.68 2.76
CA VAL A 21 -11.11 1.82 1.29
C VAL A 21 -12.53 1.86 0.72
N GLU A 22 -13.39 0.94 1.17
CA GLU A 22 -14.78 0.88 0.68
C GLU A 22 -15.59 2.11 1.11
N LYS A 23 -15.35 2.58 2.34
CA LYS A 23 -15.99 3.81 2.84
C LYS A 23 -15.58 5.03 2.02
N SER A 24 -14.38 5.00 1.45
CA SER A 24 -13.87 6.08 0.60
C SER A 24 -14.41 5.99 -0.84
N GLY A 25 -15.22 4.99 -1.15
CA GLY A 25 -15.84 4.85 -2.47
C GLY A 25 -15.02 4.08 -3.49
N HIS A 26 -14.00 3.34 -3.05
CA HIS A 26 -13.10 2.60 -3.95
C HIS A 26 -13.32 1.09 -3.88
N THR A 27 -12.87 0.38 -4.91
CA THR A 27 -12.94 -1.07 -4.99
C THR A 27 -11.67 -1.67 -4.41
N VAL A 28 -11.77 -2.84 -3.77
CA VAL A 28 -10.67 -3.47 -3.05
C VAL A 28 -10.19 -4.75 -3.76
N LEU A 29 -8.86 -4.90 -3.85
CA LEU A 29 -8.19 -6.17 -4.11
C LEU A 29 -7.33 -6.47 -2.88
N CYS A 30 -7.22 -7.74 -2.50
CA CYS A 30 -6.51 -8.14 -1.28
C CYS A 30 -5.45 -9.18 -1.56
N ALA A 31 -4.32 -9.06 -0.87
CA ALA A 31 -3.28 -10.08 -0.82
C ALA A 31 -2.74 -10.16 0.61
N THR A 32 -2.38 -11.36 1.06
CA THR A 32 -1.90 -11.56 2.43
C THR A 32 -0.37 -11.71 2.50
N ASP A 33 0.30 -11.74 1.36
CA ASP A 33 1.77 -11.74 1.31
C ASP A 33 2.24 -10.94 0.09
N ALA A 34 3.53 -10.63 0.07
CA ALA A 34 4.10 -9.79 -0.96
C ALA A 34 4.04 -10.44 -2.35
N GLU A 35 4.32 -11.73 -2.42
CA GLU A 35 4.35 -12.43 -3.71
C GLU A 35 2.99 -12.43 -4.39
N ALA A 36 1.94 -12.74 -3.65
CA ALA A 36 0.57 -12.67 -4.17
C ALA A 36 0.24 -11.23 -4.61
N GLY A 37 0.65 -10.25 -3.82
CA GLY A 37 0.42 -8.84 -4.12
C GLY A 37 1.12 -8.41 -5.41
N LEU A 38 2.37 -8.84 -5.62
CA LEU A 38 3.10 -8.53 -6.84
C LEU A 38 2.40 -9.10 -8.09
N THR A 39 1.90 -10.32 -7.98
CA THR A 39 1.18 -10.97 -9.07
C THR A 39 -0.10 -10.20 -9.41
N ILE A 40 -0.88 -9.85 -8.39
CA ILE A 40 -2.12 -9.11 -8.57
C ILE A 40 -1.84 -7.73 -9.18
N ALA A 41 -0.79 -7.05 -8.72
CA ALA A 41 -0.43 -5.73 -9.23
C ALA A 41 -0.11 -5.79 -10.73
N ARG A 42 0.63 -6.81 -11.17
CA ARG A 42 0.96 -6.97 -12.58
C ARG A 42 -0.24 -7.32 -13.43
N ASP A 43 -1.13 -8.18 -12.91
CA ASP A 43 -2.27 -8.68 -13.68
C ASP A 43 -3.44 -7.69 -13.70
N GLN A 44 -3.70 -7.01 -12.60
CA GLN A 44 -4.90 -6.18 -12.43
C GLN A 44 -4.64 -4.68 -12.56
N HIS A 45 -3.40 -4.24 -12.48
CA HIS A 45 -3.02 -2.82 -12.56
C HIS A 45 -3.88 -1.91 -11.69
N PRO A 46 -3.86 -2.11 -10.34
CA PRO A 46 -4.64 -1.24 -9.46
C PRO A 46 -4.18 0.22 -9.56
N GLY A 47 -5.05 1.13 -9.18
CA GLY A 47 -4.72 2.56 -9.17
C GLY A 47 -3.84 2.97 -8.00
N LEU A 48 -3.77 2.15 -6.96
CA LEU A 48 -2.97 2.42 -5.77
C LEU A 48 -2.72 1.12 -5.02
N ILE A 49 -1.57 1.02 -4.36
CA ILE A 49 -1.23 -0.14 -3.53
C ILE A 49 -1.00 0.34 -2.09
N LEU A 50 -1.70 -0.27 -1.14
CA LEU A 50 -1.43 -0.10 0.29
C LEU A 50 -0.57 -1.29 0.72
N MET A 51 0.66 -1.02 1.13
CA MET A 51 1.68 -2.04 1.39
C MET A 51 2.10 -2.03 2.85
N ASP A 52 1.74 -3.10 3.59
CA ASP A 52 2.30 -3.29 4.92
C ASP A 52 3.80 -3.57 4.79
N ILE A 53 4.62 -2.84 5.51
CA ILE A 53 6.07 -3.02 5.42
C ILE A 53 6.58 -4.18 6.28
N GLN A 54 5.77 -4.69 7.20
CA GLN A 54 6.13 -5.81 8.08
C GLN A 54 5.40 -7.09 7.65
N LEU A 55 5.79 -7.61 6.50
CA LEU A 55 5.22 -8.85 5.97
C LEU A 55 6.17 -10.03 6.22
N PRO A 56 5.63 -11.25 6.43
CA PRO A 56 6.48 -12.44 6.53
C PRO A 56 7.12 -12.76 5.17
N GLY A 57 8.31 -13.33 5.21
CA GLY A 57 9.05 -13.63 3.99
C GLY A 57 9.60 -12.35 3.36
N MET A 58 9.18 -12.05 2.14
CA MET A 58 9.57 -10.79 1.49
C MET A 58 8.84 -9.63 2.18
N ASP A 59 9.57 -8.67 2.73
CA ASP A 59 8.95 -7.52 3.38
C ASP A 59 8.40 -6.50 2.37
N GLY A 60 7.60 -5.55 2.88
CA GLY A 60 6.94 -4.58 2.03
C GLY A 60 7.88 -3.62 1.32
N LEU A 61 9.06 -3.32 1.89
CA LEU A 61 10.02 -2.44 1.24
C LEU A 61 10.70 -3.12 0.07
N GLN A 62 11.03 -4.42 0.21
CA GLN A 62 11.56 -5.21 -0.89
C GLN A 62 10.55 -5.33 -2.01
N ALA A 63 9.29 -5.59 -1.66
CA ALA A 63 8.21 -5.68 -2.65
C ALA A 63 8.03 -4.36 -3.39
N THR A 64 8.13 -3.23 -2.68
CA THR A 64 8.02 -1.91 -3.30
C THR A 64 9.16 -1.68 -4.30
N LEU A 65 10.38 -2.05 -3.95
CA LEU A 65 11.51 -1.95 -4.88
C LEU A 65 11.24 -2.73 -6.16
N LEU A 66 10.73 -3.96 -6.04
CA LEU A 66 10.41 -4.78 -7.21
C LEU A 66 9.31 -4.15 -8.06
N LEU A 67 8.27 -3.59 -7.42
CA LEU A 67 7.20 -2.91 -8.13
C LEU A 67 7.73 -1.70 -8.92
N LYS A 68 8.63 -0.94 -8.34
CA LYS A 68 9.17 0.27 -8.98
C LYS A 68 10.19 -0.05 -10.06
N GLN A 69 10.79 -1.23 -10.06
CA GLN A 69 11.72 -1.69 -11.09
C GLN A 69 11.03 -2.34 -12.28
N ASP A 70 9.77 -2.75 -12.13
CA ASP A 70 9.00 -3.40 -13.18
C ASP A 70 8.19 -2.34 -13.94
N GLU A 71 8.40 -2.24 -15.25
CA GLU A 71 7.68 -1.26 -16.09
C GLU A 71 6.16 -1.41 -16.01
N ALA A 72 5.67 -2.63 -15.80
CA ALA A 72 4.23 -2.88 -15.71
C ALA A 72 3.60 -2.26 -14.46
N THR A 73 4.39 -2.03 -13.40
CA THR A 73 3.88 -1.58 -12.10
C THR A 73 4.55 -0.30 -11.58
N SER A 74 5.60 0.18 -12.23
CA SER A 74 6.40 1.31 -11.73
C SER A 74 5.62 2.60 -11.55
N SER A 75 4.56 2.79 -12.32
CA SER A 75 3.74 4.00 -12.24
C SER A 75 2.64 3.93 -11.19
N ILE A 76 2.41 2.77 -10.58
CA ILE A 76 1.37 2.63 -9.55
C ILE A 76 1.89 3.23 -8.25
N PRO A 77 1.15 4.21 -7.64
CA PRO A 77 1.58 4.75 -6.35
C PRO A 77 1.49 3.69 -5.25
N VAL A 78 2.52 3.65 -4.39
CA VAL A 78 2.60 2.72 -3.27
C VAL A 78 2.63 3.52 -1.98
N VAL A 79 1.67 3.25 -1.10
CA VAL A 79 1.57 3.87 0.20
C VAL A 79 1.88 2.81 1.26
N ALA A 80 2.91 3.04 2.05
CA ALA A 80 3.30 2.11 3.10
C ALA A 80 2.34 2.20 4.29
N LEU A 81 1.99 1.04 4.85
CA LEU A 81 1.27 0.95 6.13
C LEU A 81 2.30 0.56 7.18
N THR A 82 2.48 1.38 8.21
CA THR A 82 3.56 1.15 9.16
C THR A 82 3.18 1.51 10.59
N ALA A 83 3.58 0.65 11.54
CA ALA A 83 3.54 0.97 12.95
C ALA A 83 4.78 1.78 13.37
N LEU A 84 5.77 1.87 12.48
CA LEU A 84 7.04 2.53 12.74
C LEU A 84 6.96 3.96 12.20
N ALA A 85 6.95 4.94 13.09
CA ALA A 85 6.80 6.34 12.72
C ALA A 85 8.00 7.19 13.11
N MET A 86 9.18 6.58 13.27
CA MET A 86 10.39 7.30 13.57
C MET A 86 11.01 7.89 12.29
N LYS A 87 11.74 8.97 12.43
CA LYS A 87 12.32 9.69 11.30
C LYS A 87 13.15 8.81 10.37
N GLY A 88 13.97 7.91 10.94
CA GLY A 88 14.78 6.99 10.13
C GLY A 88 13.95 6.01 9.32
N ASP A 89 12.79 5.60 9.84
CA ASP A 89 11.89 4.69 9.14
C ASP A 89 11.23 5.37 7.95
N GLU A 90 10.86 6.63 8.09
CA GLU A 90 10.30 7.41 6.99
C GLU A 90 11.28 7.52 5.83
N GLU A 91 12.54 7.76 6.13
CA GLU A 91 13.59 7.83 5.11
C GLU A 91 13.76 6.49 4.39
N ARG A 92 13.73 5.37 5.12
CA ARG A 92 13.82 4.04 4.54
C ARG A 92 12.64 3.74 3.62
N ILE A 93 11.44 4.12 4.04
CA ILE A 93 10.22 3.93 3.28
C ILE A 93 10.30 4.69 1.95
N ARG A 94 10.71 5.94 1.99
CA ARG A 94 10.86 6.75 0.78
C ARG A 94 11.99 6.25 -0.11
N ALA A 95 13.09 5.81 0.48
CA ALA A 95 14.23 5.28 -0.28
C ALA A 95 13.87 4.01 -1.05
N ALA A 96 12.92 3.22 -0.52
CA ALA A 96 12.43 2.03 -1.21
C ALA A 96 11.51 2.35 -2.39
N GLY A 97 11.07 3.60 -2.52
CA GLY A 97 10.22 4.03 -3.62
C GLY A 97 8.75 4.24 -3.25
N CYS A 98 8.41 4.18 -1.96
CA CYS A 98 7.04 4.46 -1.53
C CYS A 98 6.72 5.93 -1.77
N ASP A 99 5.52 6.19 -2.28
CA ASP A 99 5.06 7.53 -2.59
C ASP A 99 4.47 8.26 -1.39
N GLY A 100 4.12 7.50 -0.35
CA GLY A 100 3.60 8.03 0.89
C GLY A 100 3.56 6.96 1.95
N TYR A 101 3.08 7.29 3.15
CA TYR A 101 2.90 6.30 4.20
C TYR A 101 1.72 6.68 5.09
N ILE A 102 1.16 5.68 5.76
CA ILE A 102 0.08 5.82 6.74
C ILE A 102 0.54 5.10 8.00
N SER A 103 0.52 5.82 9.13
CA SER A 103 0.87 5.24 10.44
C SER A 103 -0.29 4.40 10.95
N LYS A 104 0.02 3.26 11.57
CA LYS A 104 -0.95 2.46 12.31
C LYS A 104 -1.05 2.97 13.74
N PRO A 105 -2.24 3.00 14.35
CA PRO A 105 -3.53 2.56 13.80
C PRO A 105 -4.05 3.54 12.73
N MET A 106 -4.66 2.98 11.70
CA MET A 106 -5.19 3.76 10.58
C MET A 106 -6.43 4.54 11.01
N ARG A 107 -6.40 5.88 10.81
CA ARG A 107 -7.53 6.76 11.11
C ARG A 107 -8.15 7.22 9.79
N TYR A 108 -9.47 7.25 9.75
CA TYR A 108 -10.20 7.50 8.52
C TYR A 108 -9.78 8.81 7.83
N GLN A 109 -9.71 9.92 8.57
CA GLN A 109 -9.38 11.22 7.96
C GLN A 109 -7.99 11.25 7.35
N GLU A 110 -6.99 10.72 8.06
CA GLU A 110 -5.62 10.65 7.56
C GLU A 110 -5.51 9.68 6.38
N PHE A 111 -6.19 8.54 6.49
CA PHE A 111 -6.26 7.55 5.43
C PHE A 111 -6.85 8.15 4.16
N LEU A 112 -8.01 8.78 4.28
CA LEU A 112 -8.71 9.39 3.16
C LEU A 112 -7.86 10.47 2.49
N ALA A 113 -7.23 11.34 3.29
CA ALA A 113 -6.38 12.41 2.76
C ALA A 113 -5.21 11.84 1.96
N THR A 114 -4.54 10.81 2.51
CA THR A 114 -3.37 10.22 1.86
C THR A 114 -3.73 9.55 0.54
N ILE A 115 -4.76 8.71 0.52
CA ILE A 115 -5.12 8.01 -0.70
C ILE A 115 -5.65 8.98 -1.77
N THR A 116 -6.37 10.02 -1.36
CA THR A 116 -6.90 11.02 -2.30
C THR A 116 -5.76 11.76 -3.00
N VAL A 117 -4.74 12.18 -2.25
CA VAL A 117 -3.57 12.86 -2.80
C VAL A 117 -2.82 11.95 -3.78
N GLN A 118 -2.60 10.70 -3.39
CA GLN A 118 -1.84 9.78 -4.24
C GLN A 118 -2.59 9.41 -5.52
N LEU A 119 -3.90 9.22 -5.44
CA LEU A 119 -4.70 8.92 -6.63
C LEU A 119 -4.75 10.12 -7.58
N ALA A 120 -4.76 11.33 -7.06
CA ALA A 120 -4.75 12.54 -7.88
C ALA A 120 -3.43 12.74 -8.62
N ARG A 121 -2.33 12.17 -8.11
CA ARG A 121 -0.99 12.30 -8.70
C ARG A 121 -0.66 11.22 -9.72
N SER A 122 -1.43 10.17 -9.75
CA SER A 122 -1.15 9.01 -10.61
C SER A 122 -1.67 9.20 -12.04
#